data_9a0959885b7c73660d7a4716aa804513
#
_entry.id   9a0959885b7c73660d7a4716aa804513
#
_cell.length_a   1.000
_cell.length_b   1.000
_cell.length_c   1.000
_cell.angle_alpha   90.00
_cell.angle_beta   90.00
_cell.angle_gamma   90.00
#
_symmetry.space_group_name_H-M   'P 1'
#
loop_
_entity.id
_entity.type
_entity.pdbx_description
1 polymer ?
#
loop_
_entity_poly.entity_id
_entity_poly.type
_entity_poly.pdbx_seq_one_letter_code
_entity_poly.pdbx_strand_id
1 'polypeptide(L)'
;MIFCTSHPAAYLQNGCKNLDTIREQFQGHSHTYFILWYTDNYFESQACLNEAGAIWAIKKRYQEILSPTLSSEKIGGLLDKQFVWFRSNDKYRLNTFKEQLEAMFSLNPITQNAWESARDRFIAQIENTSPAVTE
;
A
#
# COMPACT_ATOMS: atom_id res chain seq x y z
N MET A 1 -5.06 -0.73 -14.25
CA MET A 1 -6.03 -1.43 -13.37
C MET A 1 -5.48 -1.42 -11.95
N ILE A 2 -6.32 -1.06 -10.98
CA ILE A 2 -5.97 -1.09 -9.56
C ILE A 2 -6.59 -2.34 -8.94
N PHE A 3 -5.79 -3.14 -8.26
CA PHE A 3 -6.22 -4.36 -7.59
C PHE A 3 -5.94 -4.25 -6.09
N CYS A 4 -6.93 -4.50 -5.26
CA CYS A 4 -6.78 -4.48 -3.81
C CYS A 4 -7.15 -5.86 -3.23
N THR A 5 -6.19 -6.53 -2.62
CA THR A 5 -6.36 -7.89 -2.11
C THR A 5 -7.34 -8.00 -0.95
N SER A 6 -7.52 -6.91 -0.20
CA SER A 6 -8.43 -6.87 0.96
C SER A 6 -9.83 -6.35 0.64
N HIS A 7 -10.08 -5.92 -0.59
CA HIS A 7 -11.41 -5.43 -0.99
C HIS A 7 -12.36 -6.59 -1.27
N PRO A 8 -13.61 -6.56 -0.79
CA PRO A 8 -14.57 -7.67 -0.99
C PRO A 8 -14.79 -8.06 -2.46
N ALA A 9 -14.76 -7.09 -3.38
CA ALA A 9 -14.90 -7.37 -4.81
C ALA A 9 -13.69 -8.10 -5.41
N ALA A 10 -12.57 -8.12 -4.71
CA ALA A 10 -11.36 -8.84 -5.10
C ALA A 10 -11.23 -10.18 -4.40
N TYR A 11 -12.18 -10.56 -3.55
CA TYR A 11 -12.18 -11.86 -2.94
C TYR A 11 -12.30 -12.93 -4.01
N LEU A 12 -11.32 -13.81 -3.99
CA LEU A 12 -11.26 -14.93 -4.91
C LEU A 12 -12.29 -15.97 -4.55
N GLN A 13 -12.75 -16.69 -5.54
CA GLN A 13 -13.63 -17.82 -5.33
C GLN A 13 -12.98 -18.82 -4.36
N ASN A 14 -13.82 -19.57 -3.64
CA ASN A 14 -13.35 -20.59 -2.72
C ASN A 14 -12.33 -21.53 -3.42
N GLY A 15 -11.19 -21.70 -2.79
CA GLY A 15 -10.10 -22.53 -3.32
C GLY A 15 -9.01 -21.78 -4.07
N CYS A 16 -9.22 -20.51 -4.40
CA CYS A 16 -8.16 -19.68 -4.96
C CYS A 16 -7.31 -19.09 -3.84
N LYS A 17 -6.00 -19.21 -3.97
CA LYS A 17 -5.07 -18.63 -3.03
C LYS A 17 -4.72 -17.21 -3.46
N ASN A 18 -4.74 -16.27 -2.51
CA ASN A 18 -4.32 -14.89 -2.78
C ASN A 18 -2.93 -14.83 -3.43
N LEU A 19 -2.03 -15.71 -3.02
CA LEU A 19 -0.68 -15.80 -3.59
C LEU A 19 -0.68 -16.18 -5.07
N ASP A 20 -1.58 -17.05 -5.50
CA ASP A 20 -1.68 -17.44 -6.92
C ASP A 20 -2.17 -16.26 -7.76
N THR A 21 -3.13 -15.50 -7.27
CA THR A 21 -3.61 -14.29 -7.96
C THR A 21 -2.53 -13.22 -8.04
N ILE A 22 -1.79 -13.01 -6.96
CA ILE A 22 -0.65 -12.11 -6.96
C ILE A 22 0.37 -12.58 -7.98
N ARG A 23 0.67 -13.87 -8.02
CA ARG A 23 1.61 -14.45 -8.99
C ARG A 23 1.13 -14.24 -10.44
N GLU A 24 -0.14 -14.42 -10.73
CA GLU A 24 -0.73 -14.15 -12.04
C GLU A 24 -0.59 -12.68 -12.44
N GLN A 25 -0.83 -11.76 -11.52
CA GLN A 25 -0.61 -10.33 -11.74
C GLN A 25 0.86 -10.01 -12.00
N PHE A 26 1.78 -10.74 -11.37
CA PHE A 26 3.21 -10.61 -11.63
C PHE A 26 3.62 -11.05 -13.03
N GLN A 27 3.06 -12.14 -13.50
CA GLN A 27 3.47 -12.76 -14.77
C GLN A 27 2.79 -12.12 -15.98
N GLY A 28 1.61 -11.53 -15.79
CA GLY A 28 0.80 -11.00 -16.87
C GLY A 28 1.06 -9.56 -17.28
N HIS A 29 1.75 -8.77 -16.45
CA HIS A 29 1.91 -7.35 -16.67
C HIS A 29 3.34 -6.88 -16.43
N SER A 30 3.98 -6.31 -17.46
CA SER A 30 5.33 -5.76 -17.39
C SER A 30 5.45 -4.50 -16.52
N HIS A 31 4.33 -3.84 -16.23
CA HIS A 31 4.28 -2.58 -15.49
C HIS A 31 3.39 -2.70 -14.24
N THR A 32 3.74 -3.62 -13.34
CA THR A 32 3.05 -3.77 -12.08
C THR A 32 3.81 -3.04 -10.97
N TYR A 33 3.10 -2.26 -10.19
CA TYR A 33 3.62 -1.56 -9.03
C TYR A 33 2.81 -1.94 -7.80
N PHE A 34 3.49 -2.30 -6.73
CA PHE A 34 2.85 -2.75 -5.50
C PHE A 34 2.84 -1.66 -4.45
N ILE A 35 1.72 -1.52 -3.78
CA ILE A 35 1.61 -0.67 -2.60
C ILE A 35 1.36 -1.60 -1.41
N LEU A 36 2.28 -1.62 -0.47
CA LEU A 36 2.18 -2.36 0.77
C LEU A 36 1.80 -1.39 1.88
N TRP A 37 0.56 -1.46 2.31
CA TRP A 37 0.07 -0.60 3.38
C TRP A 37 0.05 -1.37 4.68
N TYR A 38 0.99 -1.02 5.55
CA TYR A 38 1.17 -1.67 6.85
C TYR A 38 0.31 -1.02 7.91
N THR A 39 -0.54 -1.82 8.51
CA THR A 39 -1.38 -1.48 9.67
C THR A 39 -1.09 -2.49 10.79
N ASP A 40 -1.59 -2.24 11.99
CA ASP A 40 -1.45 -3.22 13.07
C ASP A 40 -2.07 -4.57 12.68
N ASN A 41 -3.25 -4.55 12.06
CA ASN A 41 -3.91 -5.77 11.61
C ASN A 41 -3.11 -6.53 10.55
N TYR A 42 -2.33 -5.84 9.73
CA TYR A 42 -1.49 -6.45 8.72
C TYR A 42 -0.48 -7.43 9.36
N PHE A 43 0.12 -7.04 10.47
CA PHE A 43 1.11 -7.87 11.17
C PHE A 43 0.51 -9.03 11.93
N GLU A 44 -0.77 -8.99 12.24
CA GLU A 44 -1.49 -10.09 12.85
C GLU A 44 -1.92 -11.15 11.83
N SER A 45 -1.86 -10.84 10.54
CA SER A 45 -2.25 -11.74 9.47
C SER A 45 -1.03 -12.42 8.85
N GLN A 46 -0.94 -13.73 9.02
CA GLN A 46 0.11 -14.53 8.38
C GLN A 46 0.04 -14.46 6.86
N ALA A 47 -1.17 -14.39 6.30
CA ALA A 47 -1.35 -14.25 4.85
C ALA A 47 -0.76 -12.93 4.34
N CYS A 48 -0.99 -11.82 5.03
CA CYS A 48 -0.41 -10.53 4.67
C CYS A 48 1.12 -10.53 4.74
N LEU A 49 1.69 -11.14 5.76
CA LEU A 49 3.15 -11.26 5.90
C LEU A 49 3.75 -12.11 4.79
N ASN A 50 3.09 -13.19 4.40
CA ASN A 50 3.51 -14.02 3.27
C ASN A 50 3.46 -13.26 1.95
N GLU A 51 2.43 -12.46 1.73
CA GLU A 51 2.31 -11.59 0.55
C GLU A 51 3.46 -10.58 0.49
N ALA A 52 3.76 -9.93 1.59
CA ALA A 52 4.88 -8.98 1.66
C ALA A 52 6.21 -9.65 1.34
N GLY A 53 6.45 -10.83 1.90
CA GLY A 53 7.66 -11.60 1.61
C GLY A 53 7.76 -12.03 0.15
N ALA A 54 6.64 -12.43 -0.45
CA ALA A 54 6.59 -12.81 -1.86
C ALA A 54 6.89 -11.61 -2.78
N ILE A 55 6.33 -10.45 -2.48
CA ILE A 55 6.58 -9.20 -3.23
C ILE A 55 8.06 -8.81 -3.13
N TRP A 56 8.63 -8.89 -1.93
CA TRP A 56 10.05 -8.62 -1.71
C TRP A 56 10.93 -9.57 -2.53
N ALA A 57 10.62 -10.87 -2.52
CA ALA A 57 11.41 -11.89 -3.19
C ALA A 57 11.43 -11.74 -4.72
N ILE A 58 10.38 -11.19 -5.31
CA ILE A 58 10.25 -11.05 -6.77
C ILE A 58 11.00 -9.82 -7.29
N LYS A 59 11.48 -8.96 -6.41
CA LYS A 59 12.20 -7.73 -6.76
C LYS A 59 11.43 -6.79 -7.70
N LYS A 60 10.11 -6.79 -7.60
CA LYS A 60 9.26 -5.83 -8.30
C LYS A 60 9.28 -4.47 -7.60
N ARG A 61 8.89 -3.44 -8.31
CA ARG A 61 8.78 -2.10 -7.72
C ARG A 61 7.63 -2.07 -6.74
N TYR A 62 7.89 -1.59 -5.55
CA TYR A 62 6.88 -1.44 -4.51
C TYR A 62 7.16 -0.23 -3.63
N GLN A 63 6.10 0.28 -3.00
CA GLN A 63 6.18 1.33 -2.00
C GLN A 63 5.57 0.81 -0.71
N GLU A 64 6.28 0.99 0.38
CA GLU A 64 5.78 0.70 1.72
C GLU A 64 5.18 1.96 2.32
N ILE A 65 3.95 1.86 2.79
CA ILE A 65 3.21 2.95 3.42
C ILE A 65 2.75 2.47 4.80
N LEU A 66 3.05 3.24 5.82
CA LEU A 66 2.68 2.91 7.19
C LEU A 66 1.45 3.68 7.62
N SER A 67 0.54 3.03 8.35
CA SER A 67 -0.54 3.73 9.01
C SER A 67 -0.01 4.77 10.01
N PRO A 68 -0.76 5.82 10.31
CA PRO A 68 -0.26 6.91 11.15
C PRO A 68 0.22 6.48 12.54
N THR A 69 -0.36 5.43 13.07
CA THR A 69 -0.12 4.99 14.46
C THR A 69 0.80 3.78 14.58
N LEU A 70 1.15 3.15 13.46
CA LEU A 70 1.97 1.95 13.51
C LEU A 70 3.39 2.27 13.95
N SER A 71 3.88 1.56 14.96
CA SER A 71 5.28 1.69 15.38
C SER A 71 6.20 1.05 14.34
N SER A 72 7.21 1.79 13.88
CA SER A 72 8.21 1.26 12.96
C SER A 72 9.03 0.12 13.58
N GLU A 73 9.11 0.04 14.90
CA GLU A 73 9.78 -1.05 15.61
C GLU A 73 9.08 -2.40 15.41
N LYS A 74 7.74 -2.40 15.31
CA LYS A 74 6.97 -3.63 15.04
C LYS A 74 7.27 -4.23 13.68
N ILE A 75 7.74 -3.42 12.73
CA ILE A 75 7.95 -3.84 11.35
C ILE A 75 9.30 -4.56 11.21
N GLY A 76 10.26 -4.23 12.06
CA GLY A 76 11.54 -4.93 12.17
C GLY A 76 12.22 -5.18 10.83
N GLY A 77 12.53 -6.42 10.55
CA GLY A 77 13.23 -6.82 9.33
C GLY A 77 12.38 -6.81 8.06
N LEU A 78 11.07 -6.47 8.12
CA LEU A 78 10.23 -6.37 6.93
C LEU A 78 10.45 -5.09 6.15
N LEU A 79 10.88 -4.01 6.83
CA LEU A 79 11.24 -2.79 6.13
C LEU A 79 12.57 -2.98 5.44
N ASP A 80 12.57 -2.86 4.13
CA ASP A 80 13.82 -2.80 3.39
C ASP A 80 14.46 -1.43 3.65
N LYS A 81 15.63 -1.45 4.27
CA LYS A 81 16.36 -0.22 4.58
C LYS A 81 16.80 0.56 3.34
N GLN A 82 16.76 -0.06 2.19
CA GLN A 82 17.11 0.56 0.92
C GLN A 82 15.96 1.37 0.33
N PHE A 83 14.71 1.09 0.73
CA PHE A 83 13.54 1.79 0.24
C PHE A 83 13.00 2.76 1.27
N VAL A 84 12.56 3.90 0.78
CA VAL A 84 12.03 4.95 1.64
C VAL A 84 10.54 4.71 1.86
N TRP A 85 10.18 4.29 3.05
CA TRP A 85 8.79 4.21 3.46
C TRP A 85 8.29 5.58 3.95
N PHE A 86 6.99 5.78 3.94
CA PHE A 86 6.40 6.98 4.52
C PHE A 86 5.09 6.68 5.25
N ARG A 87 4.67 7.61 6.09
CA ARG A 87 3.38 7.50 6.77
C ARG A 87 2.26 8.01 5.88
N SER A 88 1.13 7.31 5.91
CA SER A 88 -0.01 7.61 5.05
C SER A 88 -0.63 8.99 5.28
N ASN A 89 -0.33 9.65 6.39
CA ASN A 89 -0.76 11.02 6.68
C ASN A 89 0.31 12.10 6.41
N ASP A 90 1.41 11.73 5.79
CA ASP A 90 2.46 12.69 5.39
C ASP A 90 2.09 13.35 4.05
N LYS A 91 1.65 14.61 4.12
CA LYS A 91 1.17 15.35 2.95
C LYS A 91 2.21 15.47 1.84
N TYR A 92 3.44 15.75 2.21
CA TYR A 92 4.52 15.98 1.24
C TYR A 92 4.93 14.68 0.55
N ARG A 93 4.99 13.60 1.29
CA ARG A 93 5.30 12.29 0.74
C ARG A 93 4.19 11.78 -0.18
N LEU A 94 2.94 12.06 0.17
CA LEU A 94 1.80 11.74 -0.71
C LEU A 94 1.87 12.53 -2.02
N ASN A 95 2.25 13.80 -1.97
CA ASN A 95 2.46 14.61 -3.18
C ASN A 95 3.54 14.01 -4.08
N THR A 96 4.69 13.68 -3.50
CA THR A 96 5.80 13.06 -4.24
C THR A 96 5.39 11.71 -4.83
N PHE A 97 4.68 10.91 -4.06
CA PHE A 97 4.20 9.60 -4.51
C PHE A 97 3.21 9.71 -5.67
N LYS A 98 2.29 10.68 -5.60
CA LYS A 98 1.37 10.99 -6.70
C LYS A 98 2.14 11.31 -7.98
N GLU A 99 3.11 12.22 -7.90
CA GLU A 99 3.92 12.62 -9.06
C GLU A 99 4.70 11.44 -9.64
N GLN A 100 5.24 10.58 -8.79
CA GLN A 100 5.94 9.38 -9.23
C GLN A 100 5.01 8.42 -9.98
N LEU A 101 3.80 8.19 -9.48
CA LEU A 101 2.83 7.33 -10.14
C LEU A 101 2.35 7.92 -11.47
N GLU A 102 2.10 9.22 -11.51
CA GLU A 102 1.71 9.90 -12.74
C GLU A 102 2.79 9.76 -13.83
N ALA A 103 4.05 9.96 -13.46
CA ALA A 103 5.18 9.81 -14.38
C ALA A 103 5.36 8.35 -14.80
N MET A 104 5.28 7.43 -13.87
CA MET A 104 5.54 6.00 -14.12
C MET A 104 4.49 5.38 -15.06
N PHE A 105 3.22 5.75 -14.90
CA PHE A 105 2.11 5.20 -15.66
C PHE A 105 1.61 6.14 -16.76
N SER A 106 2.31 7.25 -17.00
CA SER A 106 1.93 8.27 -17.98
C SER A 106 0.47 8.74 -17.80
N LEU A 107 0.08 8.97 -16.55
CA LEU A 107 -1.26 9.42 -16.21
C LEU A 107 -1.42 10.91 -16.47
N ASN A 108 -2.62 11.31 -16.84
CA ASN A 108 -2.96 12.72 -16.90
C ASN A 108 -2.98 13.30 -15.48
N PRO A 109 -2.19 14.34 -15.19
CA PRO A 109 -2.18 14.92 -13.86
C PRO A 109 -3.54 15.55 -13.54
N ILE A 110 -4.03 15.31 -12.33
CA ILE A 110 -5.22 16.00 -11.82
C ILE A 110 -4.84 17.42 -11.39
N THR A 111 -5.82 18.31 -11.37
CA THR A 111 -5.57 19.68 -10.91
C THR A 111 -5.10 19.68 -9.45
N GLN A 112 -4.29 20.65 -9.10
CA GLN A 112 -3.75 20.75 -7.74
C GLN A 112 -4.87 20.85 -6.70
N ASN A 113 -5.89 21.66 -6.97
CA ASN A 113 -7.03 21.80 -6.04
C ASN A 113 -7.77 20.49 -5.82
N ALA A 114 -8.01 19.72 -6.89
CA ALA A 114 -8.68 18.43 -6.79
C ALA A 114 -7.82 17.43 -6.01
N TRP A 115 -6.52 17.42 -6.25
CA TRP A 115 -5.59 16.56 -5.52
C TRP A 115 -5.57 16.90 -4.04
N GLU A 116 -5.37 18.16 -3.69
CA GLU A 116 -5.29 18.59 -2.29
C GLU A 116 -6.57 18.28 -1.53
N SER A 117 -7.72 18.49 -2.15
CA SER A 117 -9.01 18.14 -1.57
C SER A 117 -9.13 16.64 -1.30
N ALA A 118 -8.76 15.80 -2.26
CA ALA A 118 -8.80 14.35 -2.12
C ALA A 118 -7.80 13.86 -1.07
N ARG A 119 -6.58 14.39 -1.11
CA ARG A 119 -5.52 14.06 -0.14
C ARG A 119 -5.93 14.39 1.28
N ASP A 120 -6.43 15.60 1.50
CA ASP A 120 -6.79 16.05 2.84
C ASP A 120 -8.00 15.28 3.39
N ARG A 121 -8.94 14.92 2.53
CA ARG A 121 -10.05 14.02 2.91
C ARG A 121 -9.55 12.64 3.30
N PHE A 122 -8.64 12.09 2.52
CA PHE A 122 -8.02 10.80 2.81
C PHE A 122 -7.30 10.82 4.17
N ILE A 123 -6.48 11.84 4.43
CA ILE A 123 -5.77 11.97 5.69
C ILE A 123 -6.75 12.07 6.86
N ALA A 124 -7.79 12.87 6.73
CA ALA A 124 -8.81 12.99 7.77
C ALA A 124 -9.49 11.66 8.07
N GLN A 125 -9.79 10.88 7.04
CA GLN A 125 -10.41 9.56 7.19
C GLN A 125 -9.50 8.58 7.92
N ILE A 126 -8.23 8.49 7.54
CA ILE A 126 -7.30 7.54 8.16
C ILE A 126 -6.95 7.92 9.61
N GLU A 127 -6.88 9.20 9.91
CA GLU A 127 -6.65 9.67 11.28
C GLU A 127 -7.85 9.40 12.19
N ASN A 128 -9.07 9.53 11.65
CA ASN A 128 -10.30 9.25 12.41
C ASN A 128 -10.57 7.76 12.59
N THR A 129 -10.10 6.91 11.68
CA THR A 129 -10.27 5.45 11.74
C THR A 129 -9.14 4.75 12.49
N SER A 130 -8.05 5.45 12.78
CA SER A 130 -7.03 4.93 13.70
C SER A 130 -7.72 4.56 15.01
N PRO A 131 -7.54 3.32 15.50
CA PRO A 131 -8.18 2.94 16.74
C PRO A 131 -7.79 3.97 17.79
N ALA A 132 -8.81 4.63 18.35
CA ALA A 132 -8.58 5.44 19.52
C ALA A 132 -7.76 4.57 20.47
N VAL A 133 -6.64 5.09 20.95
CA VAL A 133 -5.92 4.44 22.03
C VAL A 133 -6.93 4.36 23.17
N THR A 134 -7.61 3.22 23.21
CA THR A 134 -8.45 2.92 24.36
C THR A 134 -7.49 2.72 25.50
N GLU A 135 -7.51 3.69 26.33
CA GLU A 135 -6.91 3.60 27.63
C GLU A 135 -7.39 2.35 28.39
#